data_cefe279942bd387d9cceb08d1a696719
#
_entry.id   cefe279942bd387d9cceb08d1a696719
#
_cell.length_a   1.000
_cell.length_b   1.000
_cell.length_c   1.000
_cell.angle_alpha   90.00
_cell.angle_beta   90.00
_cell.angle_gamma   90.00
#
_symmetry.space_group_name_H-M   'P 1'
#
loop_
_entity.id
_entity.type
_entity.pdbx_description
1 polymer ?
#
loop_
_entity_poly.entity_id
_entity_poly.type
_entity_poly.pdbx_seq_one_letter_code
_entity_poly.pdbx_strand_id
1 'polypeptide(L)'
;MIIVLMGVSGNGKSTVGRLLAERLDWQFLDADDFHLPQNIAKMASGTPLNDDDRRPWLDQLAETLQQYSKQRKSVVLACSALKQKYRQRLAPDPANVHFVHLQGSYELILSRLEQRTGHFMPAELLRSQFTDLEPCPDALIVNINQTPAAMVEQIVARLGLNTVLHSTTLADGLMFPEAPRWHDGELWFTDQHARQVMRMHRDGTLSKVIDTPDLPGGLGWLPDGTALVVMMTGRRVCRINEGQLEDYADLSGLASFHCNDMLVDRHGRAWVGNFGYDLHAGAVVKPAEIILIPPGGSPRVVARNVIFPNGMAITADGNTLIVAETFAARITAFDICADGQLVHRRIWADLKGAYPDGLSLAADGTLWVATPNINQVLHLREGGEILGRIFTRGTPYACTPGQPDETQLYITSAETDDPDEARSLKSGRIEITGIR
;
A
#
# COMPACT_ATOMS: atom_id res chain seq x y z
N MET A 1 -1.31 6.13 8.77
CA MET A 1 -1.61 7.17 7.76
C MET A 1 -1.60 8.54 8.44
N ILE A 2 -1.01 9.55 7.80
CA ILE A 2 -0.93 10.93 8.33
C ILE A 2 -1.60 11.85 7.32
N ILE A 3 -2.55 12.68 7.76
CA ILE A 3 -3.17 13.72 6.92
C ILE A 3 -2.71 15.08 7.43
N VAL A 4 -2.06 15.87 6.57
CA VAL A 4 -1.62 17.23 6.88
C VAL A 4 -2.51 18.21 6.14
N LEU A 5 -3.39 18.89 6.89
CA LEU A 5 -4.20 20.00 6.36
C LEU A 5 -3.31 21.23 6.27
N MET A 6 -3.08 21.73 5.04
CA MET A 6 -2.16 22.85 4.79
C MET A 6 -2.85 24.09 4.20
N GLY A 7 -2.14 25.20 4.22
CA GLY A 7 -2.54 26.48 3.65
C GLY A 7 -2.40 27.64 4.63
N VAL A 8 -2.76 28.85 4.20
CA VAL A 8 -2.57 30.08 4.95
C VAL A 8 -3.46 30.13 6.21
N SER A 9 -3.15 31.03 7.15
CA SER A 9 -3.98 31.27 8.32
C SER A 9 -5.38 31.74 7.91
N GLY A 10 -6.41 31.35 8.69
CA GLY A 10 -7.80 31.72 8.40
C GLY A 10 -8.54 30.82 7.40
N ASN A 11 -7.86 29.86 6.75
CA ASN A 11 -8.49 28.95 5.79
C ASN A 11 -9.29 27.79 6.42
N GLY A 12 -9.30 27.65 7.77
CA GLY A 12 -10.13 26.68 8.48
C GLY A 12 -9.45 25.35 8.84
N LYS A 13 -8.12 25.22 8.76
CA LYS A 13 -7.37 23.98 9.05
C LYS A 13 -7.77 23.31 10.37
N SER A 14 -7.73 24.04 11.48
CA SER A 14 -8.03 23.48 12.80
C SER A 14 -9.49 23.04 12.92
N THR A 15 -10.42 23.77 12.31
CA THR A 15 -11.86 23.41 12.31
C THR A 15 -12.11 22.15 11.50
N VAL A 16 -11.63 22.12 10.26
CA VAL A 16 -11.77 20.94 9.37
C VAL A 16 -11.00 19.77 9.94
N GLY A 17 -9.82 20.01 10.51
CA GLY A 17 -8.95 18.96 11.08
C GLY A 17 -9.61 18.24 12.26
N ARG A 18 -10.22 18.97 13.18
CA ARG A 18 -10.96 18.38 14.31
C ARG A 18 -12.16 17.57 13.83
N LEU A 19 -12.96 18.09 12.92
CA LEU A 19 -14.10 17.38 12.34
C LEU A 19 -13.67 16.15 11.55
N LEU A 20 -12.57 16.22 10.81
CA LEU A 20 -12.03 15.09 10.06
C LEU A 20 -11.53 14.00 11.03
N ALA A 21 -10.80 14.40 12.08
CA ALA A 21 -10.30 13.48 13.08
C ALA A 21 -11.45 12.79 13.84
N GLU A 22 -12.47 13.54 14.23
CA GLU A 22 -13.71 13.00 14.84
C GLU A 22 -14.44 12.03 13.89
N ARG A 23 -14.60 12.40 12.60
CA ARG A 23 -15.23 11.53 11.58
C ARG A 23 -14.52 10.21 11.36
N LEU A 24 -13.18 10.19 11.55
CA LEU A 24 -12.32 9.02 11.31
C LEU A 24 -11.95 8.27 12.60
N ASP A 25 -12.34 8.78 13.77
CA ASP A 25 -11.86 8.30 15.07
C ASP A 25 -10.32 8.32 15.20
N TRP A 26 -9.71 9.41 14.69
CA TRP A 26 -8.27 9.61 14.72
C TRP A 26 -7.89 10.74 15.68
N GLN A 27 -6.61 10.79 16.05
CA GLN A 27 -6.11 11.93 16.83
C GLN A 27 -5.95 13.17 15.96
N PHE A 28 -6.22 14.33 16.58
CA PHE A 28 -5.98 15.64 15.99
C PHE A 28 -4.79 16.31 16.70
N LEU A 29 -3.89 16.89 15.89
CA LEU A 29 -2.78 17.73 16.34
C LEU A 29 -2.90 19.09 15.65
N ASP A 30 -2.65 20.16 16.42
CA ASP A 30 -2.46 21.49 15.87
C ASP A 30 -0.97 21.85 15.95
N ALA A 31 -0.38 22.19 14.83
CA ALA A 31 1.04 22.53 14.77
C ALA A 31 1.36 23.79 15.61
N ASP A 32 0.38 24.65 15.82
CA ASP A 32 0.56 25.86 16.63
C ASP A 32 0.83 25.54 18.11
N ASP A 33 0.36 24.37 18.60
CA ASP A 33 0.61 23.91 19.97
C ASP A 33 2.09 23.51 20.22
N PHE A 34 2.88 23.34 19.16
CA PHE A 34 4.28 22.94 19.22
C PHE A 34 5.27 24.11 19.13
N HIS A 35 4.77 25.35 19.01
CA HIS A 35 5.67 26.50 18.95
C HIS A 35 6.36 26.78 20.29
N LEU A 36 7.67 27.06 20.21
CA LEU A 36 8.44 27.46 21.36
C LEU A 36 7.94 28.82 21.92
N PRO A 37 8.01 29.05 23.23
CA PRO A 37 7.55 30.31 23.84
C PRO A 37 8.13 31.57 23.19
N GLN A 38 9.39 31.53 22.76
CA GLN A 38 10.04 32.64 22.04
C GLN A 38 9.40 32.92 20.67
N ASN A 39 8.98 31.89 19.97
CA ASN A 39 8.31 32.04 18.67
C ASN A 39 6.89 32.60 18.87
N ILE A 40 6.18 32.17 19.91
CA ILE A 40 4.87 32.69 20.27
C ILE A 40 4.98 34.20 20.60
N ALA A 41 5.98 34.59 21.40
CA ALA A 41 6.23 36.00 21.73
C ALA A 41 6.54 36.85 20.48
N LYS A 42 7.37 36.29 19.56
CA LYS A 42 7.73 36.95 18.30
C LYS A 42 6.52 37.16 17.39
N MET A 43 5.66 36.15 17.25
CA MET A 43 4.41 36.26 16.49
C MET A 43 3.43 37.23 17.12
N ALA A 44 3.31 37.21 18.45
CA ALA A 44 2.43 38.15 19.20
C ALA A 44 2.87 39.62 19.05
N SER A 45 4.15 39.90 18.81
CA SER A 45 4.66 41.24 18.49
C SER A 45 4.45 41.67 17.04
N GLY A 46 3.79 40.83 16.21
CA GLY A 46 3.56 41.08 14.79
C GLY A 46 4.78 40.80 13.89
N THR A 47 5.83 40.18 14.44
CA THR A 47 7.06 39.86 13.67
C THR A 47 6.96 38.46 13.09
N PRO A 48 7.06 38.27 11.75
CA PRO A 48 7.02 36.95 11.14
C PRO A 48 8.23 36.08 11.54
N LEU A 49 8.01 34.78 11.70
CA LEU A 49 9.07 33.81 11.91
C LEU A 49 9.86 33.61 10.62
N ASN A 50 11.19 33.56 10.73
CA ASN A 50 12.06 33.14 9.64
C ASN A 50 12.26 31.60 9.64
N ASP A 51 13.08 31.09 8.73
CA ASP A 51 13.31 29.64 8.59
C ASP A 51 14.06 29.05 9.79
N ASP A 52 14.98 29.81 10.40
CA ASP A 52 15.73 29.36 11.56
C ASP A 52 14.84 29.30 12.83
N ASP A 53 13.91 30.25 12.98
CA ASP A 53 12.89 30.21 14.02
C ASP A 53 12.00 28.96 13.92
N ARG A 54 11.68 28.55 12.67
CA ARG A 54 10.78 27.42 12.40
C ARG A 54 11.46 26.06 12.47
N ARG A 55 12.77 25.98 12.31
CA ARG A 55 13.49 24.70 12.25
C ARG A 55 13.25 23.81 13.48
N PRO A 56 13.44 24.26 14.74
CA PRO A 56 13.20 23.41 15.90
C PRO A 56 11.75 22.94 16.03
N TRP A 57 10.81 23.80 15.67
CA TRP A 57 9.37 23.49 15.64
C TRP A 57 9.04 22.42 14.60
N LEU A 58 9.57 22.53 13.37
CA LEU A 58 9.39 21.53 12.33
C LEU A 58 10.04 20.19 12.69
N ASP A 59 11.20 20.22 13.37
CA ASP A 59 11.88 19.02 13.82
C ASP A 59 11.04 18.27 14.85
N GLN A 60 10.46 18.96 15.82
CA GLN A 60 9.59 18.38 16.83
C GLN A 60 8.31 17.78 16.19
N LEU A 61 7.71 18.48 15.23
CA LEU A 61 6.58 17.94 14.47
C LEU A 61 6.95 16.69 13.69
N ALA A 62 8.07 16.71 12.96
CA ALA A 62 8.55 15.56 12.20
C ALA A 62 8.82 14.34 13.09
N GLU A 63 9.45 14.52 14.25
CA GLU A 63 9.66 13.46 15.24
C GLU A 63 8.33 12.89 15.75
N THR A 64 7.37 13.77 16.05
CA THR A 64 6.04 13.36 16.48
C THR A 64 5.35 12.53 15.41
N LEU A 65 5.32 12.98 14.16
CA LEU A 65 4.72 12.25 13.04
C LEU A 65 5.42 10.90 12.79
N GLN A 66 6.75 10.86 12.93
CA GLN A 66 7.50 9.60 12.83
C GLN A 66 7.12 8.60 13.93
N GLN A 67 6.85 9.08 15.16
CA GLN A 67 6.35 8.20 16.23
C GLN A 67 4.99 7.62 15.91
N TYR A 68 4.05 8.42 15.35
CA TYR A 68 2.76 7.92 14.88
C TYR A 68 2.92 6.84 13.80
N SER A 69 3.80 7.08 12.82
CA SER A 69 4.10 6.12 11.76
C SER A 69 4.66 4.81 12.34
N LYS A 70 5.66 4.87 13.21
CA LYS A 70 6.26 3.69 13.87
C LYS A 70 5.24 2.92 14.73
N GLN A 71 4.31 3.62 15.38
CA GLN A 71 3.24 2.99 16.17
C GLN A 71 2.05 2.53 15.32
N ARG A 72 2.12 2.68 13.98
CA ARG A 72 1.03 2.37 13.04
C ARG A 72 -0.28 3.08 13.39
N LYS A 73 -0.19 4.26 14.00
CA LYS A 73 -1.34 5.11 14.37
C LYS A 73 -1.59 6.15 13.31
N SER A 74 -2.86 6.44 13.08
CA SER A 74 -3.28 7.50 12.17
C SER A 74 -3.50 8.81 12.89
N VAL A 75 -3.24 9.95 12.20
CA VAL A 75 -3.35 11.28 12.79
C VAL A 75 -3.68 12.33 11.74
N VAL A 76 -4.44 13.35 12.13
CA VAL A 76 -4.69 14.56 11.36
C VAL A 76 -3.90 15.71 11.99
N LEU A 77 -3.04 16.35 11.19
CA LEU A 77 -2.26 17.52 11.61
C LEU A 77 -2.76 18.76 10.88
N ALA A 78 -3.11 19.81 11.60
CA ALA A 78 -3.27 21.14 11.04
C ALA A 78 -1.92 21.87 11.07
N CYS A 79 -1.34 22.20 9.90
CA CYS A 79 -0.07 22.90 9.77
C CYS A 79 -0.07 23.79 8.54
N SER A 80 0.48 25.01 8.63
CA SER A 80 0.54 25.88 7.43
C SER A 80 1.33 25.27 6.27
N ALA A 81 2.45 24.64 6.54
CA ALA A 81 3.30 23.87 5.59
C ALA A 81 3.50 24.57 4.23
N LEU A 82 3.69 25.91 4.23
CA LEU A 82 3.63 26.74 3.03
C LEU A 82 4.74 26.44 2.02
N LYS A 83 5.96 26.18 2.49
CA LYS A 83 7.14 25.95 1.62
C LYS A 83 7.38 24.46 1.41
N GLN A 84 7.89 24.10 0.23
CA GLN A 84 8.23 22.72 -0.13
C GLN A 84 9.19 22.08 0.87
N LYS A 85 10.21 22.80 1.32
CA LYS A 85 11.18 22.31 2.31
C LYS A 85 10.54 21.97 3.68
N TYR A 86 9.44 22.64 4.06
CA TYR A 86 8.70 22.31 5.27
C TYR A 86 7.90 21.01 5.08
N ARG A 87 7.25 20.86 3.93
CA ARG A 87 6.53 19.63 3.57
C ARG A 87 7.44 18.42 3.49
N GLN A 88 8.62 18.57 2.88
CA GLN A 88 9.65 17.52 2.86
C GLN A 88 10.11 17.11 4.26
N ARG A 89 10.22 18.09 5.18
CA ARG A 89 10.58 17.80 6.58
C ARG A 89 9.49 17.05 7.33
N LEU A 90 8.22 17.37 7.07
CA LEU A 90 7.06 16.72 7.69
C LEU A 90 6.73 15.35 7.09
N ALA A 91 7.27 15.01 5.92
CA ALA A 91 7.01 13.78 5.20
C ALA A 91 8.30 13.02 4.87
N PRO A 92 9.04 12.51 5.88
CA PRO A 92 10.22 11.69 5.63
C PRO A 92 9.87 10.39 4.92
N ASP A 93 8.64 9.90 5.08
CA ASP A 93 8.03 8.81 4.32
C ASP A 93 6.80 9.35 3.56
N PRO A 94 6.99 9.82 2.30
CA PRO A 94 5.92 10.46 1.53
C PRO A 94 4.71 9.56 1.26
N ALA A 95 4.89 8.24 1.24
CA ALA A 95 3.80 7.30 0.96
C ALA A 95 2.74 7.29 2.09
N ASN A 96 3.15 7.56 3.33
CA ASN A 96 2.28 7.58 4.50
C ASN A 96 1.73 8.96 4.86
N VAL A 97 2.18 10.04 4.17
CA VAL A 97 1.77 11.42 4.47
C VAL A 97 1.00 12.02 3.31
N HIS A 98 -0.25 12.39 3.55
CA HIS A 98 -1.13 13.00 2.55
C HIS A 98 -1.36 14.47 2.88
N PHE A 99 -0.90 15.35 1.98
CA PHE A 99 -1.16 16.78 2.09
C PHE A 99 -2.52 17.11 1.50
N VAL A 100 -3.31 17.87 2.26
CA VAL A 100 -4.61 18.40 1.83
C VAL A 100 -4.55 19.92 1.90
N HIS A 101 -4.53 20.57 0.75
CA HIS A 101 -4.48 22.02 0.65
C HIS A 101 -5.89 22.61 0.70
N LEU A 102 -6.24 23.25 1.81
CA LEU A 102 -7.46 24.02 1.95
C LEU A 102 -7.29 25.37 1.23
N GLN A 103 -7.75 25.42 -0.02
CA GLN A 103 -7.51 26.54 -0.94
C GLN A 103 -8.69 27.53 -0.93
N GLY A 104 -8.39 28.82 -0.80
CA GLY A 104 -9.33 29.91 -0.94
C GLY A 104 -8.68 31.17 -1.52
N SER A 105 -9.50 32.10 -2.00
CA SER A 105 -8.99 33.39 -2.44
C SER A 105 -8.55 34.26 -1.26
N TYR A 106 -7.67 35.22 -1.53
CA TYR A 106 -7.20 36.17 -0.54
C TYR A 106 -8.36 36.91 0.11
N GLU A 107 -9.33 37.41 -0.70
CA GLU A 107 -10.47 38.16 -0.27
C GLU A 107 -11.38 37.36 0.66
N LEU A 108 -11.64 36.10 0.32
CA LEU A 108 -12.46 35.21 1.14
C LEU A 108 -11.83 34.96 2.51
N ILE A 109 -10.50 34.72 2.52
CA ILE A 109 -9.78 34.43 3.77
C ILE A 109 -9.66 35.70 4.62
N LEU A 110 -9.39 36.84 4.00
CA LEU A 110 -9.34 38.14 4.70
C LEU A 110 -10.68 38.44 5.38
N SER A 111 -11.81 38.30 4.65
CA SER A 111 -13.12 38.54 5.21
C SER A 111 -13.45 37.63 6.40
N ARG A 112 -13.00 36.37 6.36
CA ARG A 112 -13.16 35.44 7.49
C ARG A 112 -12.31 35.81 8.71
N LEU A 113 -11.11 36.34 8.48
CA LEU A 113 -10.22 36.80 9.57
C LEU A 113 -10.79 38.06 10.23
N GLU A 114 -11.36 39.00 9.47
CA GLU A 114 -11.99 40.21 9.98
C GLU A 114 -13.25 39.93 10.83
N GLN A 115 -13.96 38.85 10.54
CA GLN A 115 -15.16 38.45 11.31
C GLN A 115 -14.83 37.70 12.62
N ARG A 116 -13.56 37.30 12.84
CA ARG A 116 -13.16 36.60 14.07
C ARG A 116 -12.96 37.58 15.22
N THR A 117 -13.74 37.41 16.27
CA THR A 117 -13.50 38.10 17.55
C THR A 117 -12.34 37.42 18.30
N GLY A 118 -11.32 38.19 18.66
CA GLY A 118 -10.22 37.73 19.51
C GLY A 118 -8.91 37.25 18.83
N HIS A 119 -8.86 37.22 17.49
CA HIS A 119 -7.64 36.95 16.74
C HIS A 119 -7.48 37.99 15.64
N PHE A 120 -6.72 39.04 15.91
CA PHE A 120 -6.36 40.00 14.89
C PHE A 120 -5.07 39.56 14.19
N MET A 121 -5.21 39.02 12.98
CA MET A 121 -4.07 38.82 12.09
C MET A 121 -4.00 40.03 11.14
N PRO A 122 -2.91 40.79 11.12
CA PRO A 122 -2.74 41.88 10.18
C PRO A 122 -2.82 41.41 8.72
N ALA A 123 -3.48 42.17 7.85
CA ALA A 123 -3.62 41.88 6.43
C ALA A 123 -2.24 41.67 5.74
N GLU A 124 -1.22 42.37 6.22
CA GLU A 124 0.17 42.26 5.73
C GLU A 124 0.76 40.87 6.01
N LEU A 125 0.47 40.29 7.17
CA LEU A 125 0.92 38.95 7.53
C LEU A 125 0.22 37.88 6.67
N LEU A 126 -1.06 38.03 6.38
CA LEU A 126 -1.76 37.16 5.43
C LEU A 126 -1.16 37.25 4.03
N ARG A 127 -0.86 38.47 3.56
CA ARG A 127 -0.22 38.66 2.24
C ARG A 127 1.13 37.98 2.14
N SER A 128 1.97 38.08 3.20
CA SER A 128 3.24 37.38 3.24
C SER A 128 3.09 35.87 3.15
N GLN A 129 2.06 35.28 3.81
CA GLN A 129 1.78 33.84 3.73
C GLN A 129 1.36 33.38 2.35
N PHE A 130 0.59 34.20 1.59
CA PHE A 130 0.28 33.92 0.19
C PHE A 130 1.50 33.97 -0.69
N THR A 131 2.46 34.87 -0.40
CA THR A 131 3.74 34.95 -1.12
C THR A 131 4.64 33.74 -0.82
N ASP A 132 4.62 33.25 0.44
CA ASP A 132 5.39 32.09 0.89
C ASP A 132 4.77 30.75 0.47
N LEU A 133 3.51 30.75 0.00
CA LEU A 133 2.81 29.52 -0.39
C LEU A 133 3.32 28.99 -1.72
N GLU A 134 4.20 28.03 -1.66
CA GLU A 134 4.73 27.32 -2.83
C GLU A 134 3.78 26.23 -3.32
N PRO A 135 3.71 25.97 -4.65
CA PRO A 135 2.90 24.89 -5.21
C PRO A 135 3.15 23.54 -4.54
N CYS A 136 2.09 22.75 -4.40
CA CYS A 136 2.14 21.38 -3.91
C CYS A 136 1.31 20.50 -4.88
N PRO A 137 1.90 20.06 -6.00
CA PRO A 137 1.16 19.38 -7.06
C PRO A 137 0.53 18.06 -6.59
N ASP A 138 1.13 17.41 -5.60
CA ASP A 138 0.66 16.12 -5.06
C ASP A 138 -0.38 16.28 -3.96
N ALA A 139 -0.70 17.51 -3.54
CA ALA A 139 -1.71 17.75 -2.51
C ALA A 139 -3.13 17.58 -3.07
N LEU A 140 -4.01 16.98 -2.27
CA LEU A 140 -5.44 17.04 -2.52
C LEU A 140 -5.92 18.48 -2.33
N ILE A 141 -6.39 19.11 -3.40
CA ILE A 141 -6.96 20.47 -3.33
C ILE A 141 -8.42 20.40 -2.90
N VAL A 142 -8.75 21.15 -1.84
CA VAL A 142 -10.12 21.31 -1.32
C VAL A 142 -10.46 22.80 -1.25
N ASN A 143 -11.48 23.21 -2.00
CA ASN A 143 -11.94 24.59 -1.99
C ASN A 143 -12.66 24.90 -0.69
N ILE A 144 -12.26 25.98 0.00
CA ILE A 144 -12.89 26.37 1.26
C ILE A 144 -14.23 27.14 1.10
N ASN A 145 -14.66 27.42 -0.12
CA ASN A 145 -15.98 28.05 -0.36
C ASN A 145 -17.12 27.05 -0.26
N GLN A 146 -17.14 26.31 0.84
CA GLN A 146 -18.14 25.31 1.22
C GLN A 146 -18.14 25.12 2.73
N THR A 147 -19.07 24.35 3.27
CA THR A 147 -19.14 24.09 4.70
C THR A 147 -17.98 23.19 5.16
N PRO A 148 -17.51 23.29 6.43
CA PRO A 148 -16.50 22.40 6.96
C PRO A 148 -16.88 20.90 6.83
N ALA A 149 -18.13 20.54 7.04
CA ALA A 149 -18.63 19.18 6.87
C ALA A 149 -18.49 18.69 5.42
N ALA A 150 -18.84 19.52 4.43
CA ALA A 150 -18.69 19.18 3.01
C ALA A 150 -17.21 19.00 2.64
N MET A 151 -16.30 19.81 3.21
CA MET A 151 -14.85 19.63 3.02
C MET A 151 -14.37 18.29 3.60
N VAL A 152 -14.84 17.91 4.79
CA VAL A 152 -14.52 16.62 5.42
C VAL A 152 -14.96 15.46 4.53
N GLU A 153 -16.21 15.43 4.08
CA GLU A 153 -16.70 14.34 3.22
C GLU A 153 -15.95 14.29 1.88
N GLN A 154 -15.56 15.43 1.31
CA GLN A 154 -14.73 15.47 0.12
C GLN A 154 -13.34 14.88 0.37
N ILE A 155 -12.71 15.18 1.52
CA ILE A 155 -11.40 14.61 1.90
C ILE A 155 -11.52 13.11 2.09
N VAL A 156 -12.54 12.67 2.84
CA VAL A 156 -12.80 11.25 3.12
C VAL A 156 -12.99 10.48 1.82
N ALA A 157 -13.83 10.97 0.91
CA ALA A 157 -14.08 10.32 -0.38
C ALA A 157 -12.81 10.26 -1.26
N ARG A 158 -12.08 11.39 -1.39
CA ARG A 158 -10.91 11.49 -2.27
C ARG A 158 -9.69 10.72 -1.77
N LEU A 159 -9.58 10.47 -0.46
CA LEU A 159 -8.53 9.64 0.14
C LEU A 159 -8.95 8.17 0.33
N GLY A 160 -10.16 7.79 -0.13
CA GLY A 160 -10.68 6.43 0.01
C GLY A 160 -10.90 6.01 1.46
N LEU A 161 -11.37 6.96 2.30
CA LEU A 161 -11.61 6.74 3.72
C LEU A 161 -13.10 6.53 4.06
N ASN A 162 -13.96 6.35 3.04
CA ASN A 162 -15.38 6.02 3.24
C ASN A 162 -15.54 4.66 3.91
N THR A 163 -14.71 3.69 3.51
CA THR A 163 -14.65 2.35 4.10
C THR A 163 -13.27 2.15 4.70
N VAL A 164 -13.18 2.30 6.01
CA VAL A 164 -11.98 1.99 6.79
C VAL A 164 -12.28 0.75 7.62
N LEU A 165 -11.52 -0.29 7.39
CA LEU A 165 -11.63 -1.57 8.10
C LEU A 165 -10.34 -1.85 8.87
N HIS A 166 -10.44 -2.67 9.90
CA HIS A 166 -9.31 -3.16 10.66
C HIS A 166 -9.33 -4.69 10.64
N SER A 167 -8.17 -5.28 10.42
CA SER A 167 -8.03 -6.73 10.49
C SER A 167 -7.89 -7.21 11.93
N THR A 168 -8.19 -8.48 12.13
CA THR A 168 -7.92 -9.22 13.37
C THR A 168 -7.05 -10.42 13.05
N THR A 169 -6.20 -10.83 13.99
CA THR A 169 -5.36 -12.01 13.82
C THR A 169 -6.22 -13.26 13.95
N LEU A 170 -6.14 -14.13 12.94
CA LEU A 170 -6.79 -15.45 12.94
C LEU A 170 -5.80 -16.56 13.31
N ALA A 171 -4.57 -16.47 12.82
CA ALA A 171 -3.47 -17.37 13.19
C ALA A 171 -2.15 -16.59 13.24
N ASP A 172 -1.22 -16.99 14.09
CA ASP A 172 0.11 -16.38 14.28
C ASP A 172 1.21 -17.44 14.47
N GLY A 173 2.42 -16.98 14.79
CA GLY A 173 3.57 -17.84 15.01
C GLY A 173 4.25 -18.35 13.73
N LEU A 174 3.85 -17.86 12.55
CA LEU A 174 4.49 -18.10 11.27
C LEU A 174 5.76 -17.26 11.12
N MET A 175 6.65 -17.62 10.20
CA MET A 175 7.84 -16.81 9.93
C MET A 175 7.53 -15.70 8.93
N PHE A 176 7.14 -16.06 7.70
CA PHE A 176 6.83 -15.12 6.63
C PHE A 176 5.78 -15.72 5.68
N PRO A 177 4.49 -15.67 6.03
CA PRO A 177 3.42 -16.23 5.21
C PRO A 177 3.17 -15.38 3.97
N GLU A 178 3.07 -16.04 2.81
CA GLU A 178 2.92 -15.45 1.49
C GLU A 178 2.03 -16.26 0.55
N ALA A 179 1.68 -15.67 -0.60
CA ALA A 179 0.94 -16.30 -1.70
C ALA A 179 -0.34 -17.03 -1.24
N PRO A 180 -1.23 -16.39 -0.48
CA PRO A 180 -2.47 -17.03 -0.03
C PRO A 180 -3.38 -17.32 -1.22
N ARG A 181 -3.92 -18.55 -1.27
CA ARG A 181 -4.83 -19.02 -2.32
C ARG A 181 -5.91 -19.92 -1.72
N TRP A 182 -7.13 -19.77 -2.18
CA TRP A 182 -8.20 -20.71 -1.87
C TRP A 182 -8.18 -21.89 -2.82
N HIS A 183 -8.20 -23.10 -2.26
CA HIS A 183 -8.34 -24.34 -3.01
C HIS A 183 -9.12 -25.38 -2.19
N ASP A 184 -10.15 -25.96 -2.77
CA ASP A 184 -11.03 -26.97 -2.14
C ASP A 184 -11.60 -26.56 -0.78
N GLY A 185 -11.87 -25.26 -0.61
CA GLY A 185 -12.45 -24.69 0.61
C GLY A 185 -11.49 -24.54 1.77
N GLU A 186 -10.17 -24.60 1.54
CA GLU A 186 -9.10 -24.35 2.49
C GLU A 186 -8.21 -23.22 1.98
N LEU A 187 -7.61 -22.47 2.90
CA LEU A 187 -6.64 -21.44 2.57
C LEU A 187 -5.25 -22.06 2.52
N TRP A 188 -4.64 -22.09 1.35
CA TRP A 188 -3.26 -22.49 1.15
C TRP A 188 -2.36 -21.27 1.09
N PHE A 189 -1.14 -21.38 1.62
CA PHE A 189 -0.13 -20.33 1.59
C PHE A 189 1.27 -20.92 1.74
N THR A 190 2.28 -20.13 1.43
CA THR A 190 3.68 -20.49 1.70
C THR A 190 4.15 -19.79 2.96
N ASP A 191 4.86 -20.48 3.85
CA ASP A 191 5.67 -19.84 4.89
C ASP A 191 7.12 -19.85 4.40
N GLN A 192 7.50 -18.77 3.69
CA GLN A 192 8.72 -18.71 2.90
C GLN A 192 9.97 -19.00 3.74
N HIS A 193 10.13 -18.29 4.87
CA HIS A 193 11.32 -18.43 5.69
C HIS A 193 11.35 -19.72 6.53
N ALA A 194 10.17 -20.34 6.72
CA ALA A 194 10.07 -21.70 7.27
C ALA A 194 10.33 -22.77 6.21
N ARG A 195 10.35 -22.41 4.93
CA ARG A 195 10.47 -23.32 3.78
C ARG A 195 9.38 -24.40 3.78
N GLN A 196 8.13 -23.94 3.87
CA GLN A 196 6.97 -24.82 3.95
C GLN A 196 5.83 -24.32 3.08
N VAL A 197 5.09 -25.27 2.49
CA VAL A 197 3.73 -25.02 2.02
C VAL A 197 2.78 -25.43 3.13
N MET A 198 1.88 -24.51 3.46
CA MET A 198 0.95 -24.63 4.57
C MET A 198 -0.50 -24.55 4.07
N ARG A 199 -1.41 -25.04 4.87
CA ARG A 199 -2.84 -24.80 4.70
C ARG A 199 -3.51 -24.52 6.02
N MET A 200 -4.56 -23.72 5.96
CA MET A 200 -5.46 -23.47 7.05
C MET A 200 -6.82 -24.10 6.74
N HIS A 201 -7.26 -24.97 7.63
CA HIS A 201 -8.54 -25.64 7.55
C HIS A 201 -9.69 -24.66 7.92
N ARG A 202 -10.92 -25.05 7.62
CA ARG A 202 -12.12 -24.23 7.91
C ARG A 202 -12.31 -23.93 9.39
N ASP A 203 -11.79 -24.74 10.28
CA ASP A 203 -11.81 -24.52 11.72
C ASP A 203 -10.69 -23.58 12.23
N GLY A 204 -9.86 -23.06 11.34
CA GLY A 204 -8.72 -22.18 11.64
C GLY A 204 -7.44 -22.91 12.01
N THR A 205 -7.44 -24.24 12.05
CA THR A 205 -6.22 -25.00 12.36
C THR A 205 -5.24 -24.99 11.20
N LEU A 206 -3.94 -24.86 11.52
CA LEU A 206 -2.86 -24.88 10.53
C LEU A 206 -2.29 -26.29 10.39
N SER A 207 -2.01 -26.70 9.16
CA SER A 207 -1.27 -27.92 8.88
C SER A 207 -0.22 -27.71 7.80
N LYS A 208 0.92 -28.36 7.96
CA LYS A 208 1.96 -28.40 6.94
C LYS A 208 1.56 -29.37 5.83
N VAL A 209 1.65 -28.91 4.59
CA VAL A 209 1.47 -29.75 3.41
C VAL A 209 2.78 -30.45 3.05
N ILE A 210 3.88 -29.66 2.93
CA ILE A 210 5.19 -30.19 2.55
C ILE A 210 6.32 -29.23 2.99
N ASP A 211 7.48 -29.78 3.33
CA ASP A 211 8.72 -29.01 3.45
C ASP A 211 9.36 -28.80 2.07
N THR A 212 9.95 -27.65 1.82
CA THR A 212 10.60 -27.32 0.55
C THR A 212 12.11 -27.18 0.71
N PRO A 213 12.91 -27.62 -0.26
CA PRO A 213 14.38 -27.49 -0.20
C PRO A 213 14.86 -26.04 -0.38
N ASP A 214 13.99 -25.18 -0.90
CA ASP A 214 14.23 -23.80 -1.26
C ASP A 214 13.13 -22.90 -0.68
N LEU A 215 13.23 -21.56 -0.83
CA LEU A 215 12.17 -20.61 -0.46
C LEU A 215 10.97 -20.82 -1.39
N PRO A 216 9.81 -21.22 -0.86
CA PRO A 216 8.60 -21.32 -1.69
C PRO A 216 8.02 -19.93 -1.91
N GLY A 217 7.67 -19.62 -3.16
CA GLY A 217 6.96 -18.39 -3.56
C GLY A 217 5.50 -18.67 -3.93
N GLY A 218 5.09 -18.24 -5.13
CA GLY A 218 3.72 -18.36 -5.62
C GLY A 218 3.19 -19.79 -5.68
N LEU A 219 1.88 -19.92 -5.44
CA LEU A 219 1.10 -21.15 -5.53
C LEU A 219 0.08 -21.09 -6.66
N GLY A 220 -0.26 -22.24 -7.23
CA GLY A 220 -1.35 -22.39 -8.20
C GLY A 220 -1.72 -23.85 -8.43
N TRP A 221 -2.81 -24.10 -9.14
CA TRP A 221 -3.28 -25.45 -9.42
C TRP A 221 -3.54 -25.64 -10.91
N LEU A 222 -3.07 -26.77 -11.42
CA LEU A 222 -3.44 -27.25 -12.74
C LEU A 222 -4.91 -27.67 -12.77
N PRO A 223 -5.55 -27.74 -13.95
CA PRO A 223 -6.96 -28.16 -14.06
C PRO A 223 -7.26 -29.56 -13.52
N ASP A 224 -6.26 -30.42 -13.39
CA ASP A 224 -6.39 -31.75 -12.80
C ASP A 224 -6.27 -31.77 -11.26
N GLY A 225 -6.12 -30.58 -10.63
CA GLY A 225 -5.97 -30.43 -9.19
C GLY A 225 -4.52 -30.55 -8.68
N THR A 226 -3.55 -30.75 -9.55
CA THR A 226 -2.13 -30.79 -9.17
C THR A 226 -1.65 -29.42 -8.69
N ALA A 227 -1.15 -29.32 -7.47
CA ALA A 227 -0.59 -28.09 -6.94
C ALA A 227 0.81 -27.80 -7.52
N LEU A 228 1.02 -26.55 -7.90
CA LEU A 228 2.32 -26.02 -8.32
C LEU A 228 2.82 -25.01 -7.28
N VAL A 229 4.13 -25.01 -7.06
CA VAL A 229 4.82 -24.07 -6.17
C VAL A 229 6.12 -23.58 -6.79
N VAL A 230 6.36 -22.27 -6.68
CA VAL A 230 7.60 -21.63 -7.12
C VAL A 230 8.70 -21.93 -6.11
N MET A 231 9.87 -22.38 -6.58
CA MET A 231 11.13 -22.43 -5.85
C MET A 231 11.94 -21.20 -6.22
N MET A 232 11.95 -20.20 -5.35
CA MET A 232 12.39 -18.83 -5.67
C MET A 232 13.86 -18.77 -6.07
N THR A 233 14.78 -19.25 -5.21
CA THR A 233 16.23 -19.13 -5.44
C THR A 233 16.70 -20.10 -6.50
N GLY A 234 16.10 -21.29 -6.58
CA GLY A 234 16.35 -22.28 -7.63
C GLY A 234 15.79 -21.90 -8.99
N ARG A 235 14.96 -20.86 -9.06
CA ARG A 235 14.30 -20.36 -10.28
C ARG A 235 13.63 -21.48 -11.07
N ARG A 236 12.76 -22.23 -10.39
CA ARG A 236 12.00 -23.34 -10.98
C ARG A 236 10.59 -23.40 -10.38
N VAL A 237 9.72 -24.11 -11.05
CA VAL A 237 8.41 -24.49 -10.53
C VAL A 237 8.42 -25.99 -10.28
N CYS A 238 7.95 -26.40 -9.11
CA CYS A 238 7.74 -27.80 -8.77
C CYS A 238 6.23 -28.08 -8.68
N ARG A 239 5.85 -29.34 -8.92
CA ARG A 239 4.52 -29.86 -8.58
C ARG A 239 4.57 -30.65 -7.29
N ILE A 240 3.51 -30.59 -6.53
CA ILE A 240 3.31 -31.42 -5.34
C ILE A 240 2.47 -32.62 -5.76
N ASN A 241 3.08 -33.80 -5.72
CA ASN A 241 2.47 -35.05 -6.11
C ASN A 241 2.65 -36.09 -4.99
N GLU A 242 1.56 -36.62 -4.43
CA GLU A 242 1.58 -37.64 -3.36
C GLU A 242 2.49 -37.30 -2.19
N GLY A 243 2.55 -36.00 -1.80
CA GLY A 243 3.40 -35.51 -0.71
C GLY A 243 4.88 -35.41 -1.05
N GLN A 244 5.24 -35.44 -2.34
CA GLN A 244 6.60 -35.24 -2.85
C GLN A 244 6.67 -34.07 -3.81
N LEU A 245 7.84 -33.43 -3.89
CA LEU A 245 8.12 -32.38 -4.86
C LEU A 245 8.79 -32.97 -6.09
N GLU A 246 8.23 -32.66 -7.25
CA GLU A 246 8.78 -33.05 -8.55
C GLU A 246 9.01 -31.80 -9.40
N ASP A 247 10.12 -31.75 -10.12
CA ASP A 247 10.39 -30.64 -11.04
C ASP A 247 9.31 -30.57 -12.13
N TYR A 248 8.73 -29.39 -12.33
CA TYR A 248 7.73 -29.12 -13.34
C TYR A 248 8.29 -28.27 -14.48
N ALA A 249 9.03 -27.19 -14.15
CA ALA A 249 9.66 -26.31 -15.13
C ALA A 249 10.91 -25.63 -14.57
N ASP A 250 12.00 -25.64 -15.34
CA ASP A 250 13.20 -24.87 -15.06
C ASP A 250 13.12 -23.49 -15.73
N LEU A 251 13.26 -22.44 -14.94
CA LEU A 251 13.20 -21.04 -15.36
C LEU A 251 14.56 -20.35 -15.23
N SER A 252 15.61 -21.06 -14.85
CA SER A 252 16.93 -20.48 -14.54
C SER A 252 17.58 -19.76 -15.71
N GLY A 253 17.28 -20.20 -16.95
CA GLY A 253 17.73 -19.55 -18.18
C GLY A 253 16.85 -18.39 -18.66
N LEU A 254 15.71 -18.13 -18.01
CA LEU A 254 14.71 -17.14 -18.42
C LEU A 254 14.51 -16.02 -17.39
N ALA A 255 14.51 -16.36 -16.11
CA ALA A 255 14.37 -15.42 -15.00
C ALA A 255 15.71 -14.71 -14.72
N SER A 256 15.71 -13.39 -14.71
CA SER A 256 16.91 -12.58 -14.43
C SER A 256 17.43 -12.74 -13.01
N PHE A 257 16.54 -13.02 -12.04
CA PHE A 257 16.88 -13.29 -10.63
C PHE A 257 15.84 -14.24 -10.00
N HIS A 258 15.75 -14.29 -8.67
CA HIS A 258 14.81 -15.15 -7.94
C HIS A 258 13.41 -15.04 -8.50
N CYS A 259 12.74 -16.17 -8.73
CA CYS A 259 11.31 -16.16 -9.06
C CYS A 259 10.50 -15.67 -7.85
N ASN A 260 9.29 -15.20 -8.11
CA ASN A 260 8.43 -14.60 -7.08
C ASN A 260 7.04 -15.27 -7.07
N ASP A 261 5.98 -14.49 -7.22
CA ASP A 261 4.61 -15.01 -7.26
C ASP A 261 4.28 -15.67 -8.62
N MET A 262 3.25 -16.48 -8.60
CA MET A 262 2.75 -17.24 -9.75
C MET A 262 1.23 -17.24 -9.77
N LEU A 263 0.67 -17.25 -10.98
CA LEU A 263 -0.74 -17.48 -11.24
C LEU A 263 -0.91 -18.60 -12.25
N VAL A 264 -1.84 -19.53 -12.01
CA VAL A 264 -2.25 -20.56 -12.98
C VAL A 264 -3.67 -20.29 -13.40
N ASP A 265 -3.93 -20.25 -14.72
CA ASP A 265 -5.26 -20.03 -15.25
C ASP A 265 -6.05 -21.33 -15.47
N ARG A 266 -7.32 -21.18 -15.85
CA ARG A 266 -8.23 -22.29 -16.14
C ARG A 266 -7.79 -23.21 -17.28
N HIS A 267 -6.82 -22.79 -18.09
CA HIS A 267 -6.24 -23.57 -19.18
C HIS A 267 -4.93 -24.28 -18.76
N GLY A 268 -4.53 -24.16 -17.50
CA GLY A 268 -3.28 -24.72 -16.97
C GLY A 268 -2.03 -23.95 -17.40
N ARG A 269 -2.18 -22.72 -17.90
CA ARG A 269 -1.05 -21.84 -18.20
C ARG A 269 -0.60 -21.16 -16.90
N ALA A 270 0.69 -21.24 -16.58
CA ALA A 270 1.24 -20.56 -15.41
C ALA A 270 2.09 -19.36 -15.84
N TRP A 271 1.83 -18.20 -15.23
CA TRP A 271 2.65 -16.99 -15.35
C TRP A 271 3.46 -16.82 -14.08
N VAL A 272 4.77 -16.61 -14.21
CA VAL A 272 5.71 -16.48 -13.08
C VAL A 272 6.44 -15.16 -13.21
N GLY A 273 6.44 -14.37 -12.14
CA GLY A 273 7.25 -13.17 -11.97
C GLY A 273 8.64 -13.48 -11.42
N ASN A 274 9.53 -12.49 -11.47
CA ASN A 274 10.85 -12.60 -10.82
C ASN A 274 11.33 -11.23 -10.34
N PHE A 275 12.30 -11.20 -9.43
CA PHE A 275 12.82 -9.96 -8.84
C PHE A 275 13.59 -9.08 -9.84
N GLY A 276 14.24 -9.68 -10.85
CA GLY A 276 15.09 -8.95 -11.83
C GLY A 276 16.48 -8.57 -11.31
N TYR A 277 16.68 -8.50 -10.00
CA TYR A 277 17.93 -8.09 -9.35
C TYR A 277 18.02 -8.64 -7.93
N ASP A 278 19.21 -8.57 -7.32
CA ASP A 278 19.43 -9.00 -5.93
C ASP A 278 18.98 -7.91 -4.95
N LEU A 279 17.72 -8.01 -4.51
CA LEU A 279 17.10 -7.09 -3.56
C LEU A 279 17.86 -7.09 -2.23
N HIS A 280 18.17 -8.27 -1.69
CA HIS A 280 18.76 -8.40 -0.36
C HIS A 280 20.23 -7.95 -0.32
N ALA A 281 20.94 -7.98 -1.44
CA ALA A 281 22.27 -7.39 -1.56
C ALA A 281 22.23 -5.87 -1.82
N GLY A 282 21.05 -5.23 -1.83
CA GLY A 282 20.91 -3.79 -2.10
C GLY A 282 21.28 -3.39 -3.53
N ALA A 283 21.17 -4.32 -4.50
CA ALA A 283 21.47 -4.01 -5.89
C ALA A 283 20.50 -2.99 -6.48
N VAL A 284 20.95 -2.23 -7.47
CA VAL A 284 20.11 -1.26 -8.18
C VAL A 284 18.93 -1.97 -8.84
N VAL A 285 17.73 -1.40 -8.72
CA VAL A 285 16.51 -1.88 -9.35
C VAL A 285 16.72 -2.08 -10.85
N LYS A 286 16.41 -3.28 -11.33
CA LYS A 286 16.45 -3.64 -12.76
C LYS A 286 15.10 -4.22 -13.17
N PRO A 287 14.69 -4.02 -14.44
CA PRO A 287 13.50 -4.65 -14.96
C PRO A 287 13.67 -6.19 -15.03
N ALA A 288 12.54 -6.86 -14.87
CA ALA A 288 12.38 -8.30 -14.90
C ALA A 288 11.48 -8.76 -16.06
N GLU A 289 11.23 -10.05 -16.10
CA GLU A 289 10.37 -10.73 -17.06
C GLU A 289 9.11 -11.30 -16.39
N ILE A 290 8.07 -11.49 -17.21
CA ILE A 290 7.00 -12.45 -16.91
C ILE A 290 7.22 -13.65 -17.81
N ILE A 291 7.26 -14.84 -17.20
CA ILE A 291 7.52 -16.12 -17.86
C ILE A 291 6.23 -16.91 -17.89
N LEU A 292 5.87 -17.42 -19.05
CA LEU A 292 4.74 -18.32 -19.25
C LEU A 292 5.23 -19.76 -19.33
N ILE A 293 4.60 -20.64 -18.56
CA ILE A 293 4.73 -22.09 -18.67
C ILE A 293 3.43 -22.60 -19.28
N PRO A 294 3.40 -22.95 -20.57
CA PRO A 294 2.23 -23.54 -21.20
C PRO A 294 2.05 -25.00 -20.80
N PRO A 295 0.83 -25.55 -20.73
CA PRO A 295 0.61 -26.96 -20.45
C PRO A 295 1.38 -27.86 -21.41
N GLY A 296 2.24 -28.74 -20.89
CA GLY A 296 3.05 -29.67 -21.68
C GLY A 296 4.06 -29.04 -22.64
N GLY A 297 4.27 -27.71 -22.56
CA GLY A 297 5.20 -26.98 -23.42
C GLY A 297 6.39 -26.39 -22.66
N SER A 298 7.36 -25.86 -23.40
CA SER A 298 8.54 -25.22 -22.82
C SER A 298 8.24 -23.83 -22.31
N PRO A 299 8.77 -23.43 -21.15
CA PRO A 299 8.67 -22.06 -20.62
C PRO A 299 9.22 -21.03 -21.61
N ARG A 300 8.60 -19.83 -21.64
CA ARG A 300 9.06 -18.71 -22.47
C ARG A 300 8.76 -17.37 -21.81
N VAL A 301 9.56 -16.37 -22.12
CA VAL A 301 9.30 -14.98 -21.71
C VAL A 301 8.16 -14.41 -22.56
N VAL A 302 7.14 -13.85 -21.91
CA VAL A 302 5.96 -13.24 -22.55
C VAL A 302 5.83 -11.73 -22.30
N ALA A 303 6.52 -11.20 -21.31
CA ALA A 303 6.70 -9.76 -21.13
C ALA A 303 8.09 -9.46 -20.58
N ARG A 304 8.63 -8.28 -20.93
CA ARG A 304 9.89 -7.75 -20.45
C ARG A 304 9.70 -6.34 -19.91
N ASN A 305 10.70 -5.81 -19.22
CA ASN A 305 10.69 -4.46 -18.66
C ASN A 305 9.55 -4.26 -17.65
N VAL A 306 9.27 -5.27 -16.85
CA VAL A 306 8.33 -5.23 -15.72
C VAL A 306 9.16 -5.04 -14.45
N ILE A 307 8.81 -4.06 -13.62
CA ILE A 307 9.62 -3.72 -12.44
C ILE A 307 9.13 -4.54 -11.25
N PHE A 308 9.90 -5.58 -10.89
CA PHE A 308 9.61 -6.45 -9.76
C PHE A 308 8.15 -6.97 -9.81
N PRO A 309 7.80 -7.77 -10.84
CA PRO A 309 6.46 -8.35 -10.92
C PRO A 309 6.19 -9.24 -9.70
N ASN A 310 5.10 -8.92 -8.99
CA ASN A 310 4.68 -9.57 -7.77
C ASN A 310 3.29 -10.19 -7.96
N GLY A 311 2.32 -9.93 -7.09
CA GLY A 311 0.99 -10.49 -7.20
C GLY A 311 0.35 -10.31 -8.58
N MET A 312 -0.36 -11.33 -9.03
CA MET A 312 -1.01 -11.37 -10.34
C MET A 312 -2.46 -11.81 -10.22
N ALA A 313 -3.31 -11.29 -11.10
CA ALA A 313 -4.69 -11.75 -11.26
C ALA A 313 -5.07 -11.78 -12.76
N ILE A 314 -6.03 -12.62 -13.10
CA ILE A 314 -6.62 -12.66 -14.45
C ILE A 314 -8.09 -12.31 -14.33
N THR A 315 -8.58 -11.45 -15.22
CA THR A 315 -10.00 -11.10 -15.31
C THR A 315 -10.87 -12.33 -15.53
N ALA A 316 -12.14 -12.28 -15.08
CA ALA A 316 -13.06 -13.42 -15.13
C ALA A 316 -13.28 -13.96 -16.56
N ASP A 317 -13.19 -13.11 -17.59
CA ASP A 317 -13.25 -13.50 -18.99
C ASP A 317 -11.97 -14.20 -19.49
N GLY A 318 -10.87 -14.12 -18.74
CA GLY A 318 -9.58 -14.73 -19.08
C GLY A 318 -8.73 -13.93 -20.07
N ASN A 319 -9.10 -12.68 -20.35
CA ASN A 319 -8.50 -11.90 -21.44
C ASN A 319 -7.45 -10.88 -20.97
N THR A 320 -7.39 -10.57 -19.66
CA THR A 320 -6.45 -9.57 -19.13
C THR A 320 -5.66 -10.14 -17.96
N LEU A 321 -4.33 -10.04 -18.01
CA LEU A 321 -3.44 -10.27 -16.88
C LEU A 321 -3.16 -8.92 -16.21
N ILE A 322 -3.39 -8.86 -14.90
CA ILE A 322 -3.12 -7.71 -14.04
C ILE A 322 -1.94 -8.07 -13.13
N VAL A 323 -0.94 -7.19 -13.03
CA VAL A 323 0.33 -7.45 -12.35
C VAL A 323 0.71 -6.28 -11.44
N ALA A 324 1.06 -6.56 -10.19
CA ALA A 324 1.70 -5.62 -9.30
C ALA A 324 3.16 -5.40 -9.74
N GLU A 325 3.55 -4.15 -9.97
CA GLU A 325 4.94 -3.74 -10.17
C GLU A 325 5.41 -3.00 -8.91
N THR A 326 5.95 -3.74 -7.93
CA THR A 326 6.20 -3.26 -6.56
C THR A 326 7.00 -1.95 -6.53
N PHE A 327 8.22 -1.94 -7.02
CA PHE A 327 9.07 -0.75 -6.96
C PHE A 327 8.82 0.29 -8.07
N ALA A 328 7.87 0.01 -8.96
CA ALA A 328 7.31 1.03 -9.84
C ALA A 328 6.07 1.71 -9.25
N ALA A 329 5.62 1.31 -8.06
CA ALA A 329 4.44 1.83 -7.36
C ALA A 329 3.20 1.91 -8.25
N ARG A 330 2.94 0.85 -9.03
CA ARG A 330 1.81 0.79 -9.97
C ARG A 330 1.32 -0.63 -10.19
N ILE A 331 0.12 -0.71 -10.72
CA ILE A 331 -0.47 -1.96 -11.26
C ILE A 331 -0.54 -1.82 -12.77
N THR A 332 -0.10 -2.85 -13.47
CA THR A 332 -0.04 -2.91 -14.94
C THR A 332 -0.97 -4.00 -15.45
N ALA A 333 -1.64 -3.76 -16.56
CA ALA A 333 -2.46 -4.75 -17.25
C ALA A 333 -1.90 -5.05 -18.64
N PHE A 334 -2.12 -6.30 -19.06
CA PHE A 334 -1.80 -6.81 -20.40
C PHE A 334 -2.98 -7.57 -20.94
N ASP A 335 -3.24 -7.48 -22.25
CA ASP A 335 -4.17 -8.37 -22.90
C ASP A 335 -3.49 -9.72 -23.18
N ILE A 336 -4.21 -10.82 -22.97
CA ILE A 336 -3.73 -12.18 -23.14
C ILE A 336 -4.19 -12.70 -24.50
N CYS A 337 -3.24 -13.00 -25.39
CA CYS A 337 -3.53 -13.68 -26.65
C CYS A 337 -3.88 -15.16 -26.46
N ALA A 338 -4.48 -15.80 -27.45
CA ALA A 338 -4.87 -17.21 -27.39
C ALA A 338 -3.67 -18.15 -27.07
N ASP A 339 -2.48 -17.81 -27.56
CA ASP A 339 -1.25 -18.54 -27.28
C ASP A 339 -0.60 -18.18 -25.94
N GLY A 340 -1.19 -17.24 -25.17
CA GLY A 340 -0.67 -16.74 -23.90
C GLY A 340 0.37 -15.64 -24.03
N GLN A 341 0.62 -15.08 -25.24
CA GLN A 341 1.45 -13.89 -25.40
C GLN A 341 0.76 -12.68 -24.75
N LEU A 342 1.52 -11.82 -24.08
CA LEU A 342 1.05 -10.59 -23.46
C LEU A 342 1.27 -9.40 -24.40
N VAL A 343 0.19 -8.65 -24.66
CA VAL A 343 0.21 -7.48 -25.57
C VAL A 343 -0.51 -6.29 -24.90
N HIS A 344 -0.52 -5.14 -25.54
CA HIS A 344 -1.26 -3.93 -25.15
C HIS A 344 -1.04 -3.53 -23.68
N ARG A 345 0.22 -3.54 -23.23
CA ARG A 345 0.58 -3.11 -21.88
C ARG A 345 0.03 -1.70 -21.58
N ARG A 346 -0.67 -1.58 -20.44
CA ARG A 346 -1.22 -0.31 -19.96
C ARG A 346 -1.12 -0.20 -18.44
N ILE A 347 -1.12 1.02 -17.91
CA ILE A 347 -1.21 1.25 -16.46
C ILE A 347 -2.67 1.01 -16.06
N TRP A 348 -2.91 0.03 -15.18
CA TRP A 348 -4.20 -0.23 -14.57
C TRP A 348 -4.47 0.74 -13.41
N ALA A 349 -3.47 0.99 -12.56
CA ALA A 349 -3.50 2.00 -11.49
C ALA A 349 -2.10 2.54 -11.19
N ASP A 350 -1.99 3.85 -11.00
CA ASP A 350 -0.82 4.52 -10.41
C ASP A 350 -1.06 4.68 -8.91
N LEU A 351 -0.24 4.06 -8.07
CA LEU A 351 -0.41 4.02 -6.62
C LEU A 351 0.36 5.12 -5.88
N LYS A 352 0.99 6.04 -6.61
CA LYS A 352 1.61 7.26 -6.05
C LYS A 352 2.56 7.01 -4.88
N GLY A 353 3.41 5.99 -4.99
CA GLY A 353 4.40 5.63 -4.00
C GLY A 353 3.98 4.53 -3.03
N ALA A 354 2.74 4.04 -3.04
CA ALA A 354 2.40 2.79 -2.38
C ALA A 354 2.92 1.61 -3.21
N TYR A 355 3.66 0.69 -2.57
CA TYR A 355 4.27 -0.46 -3.24
C TYR A 355 3.29 -1.64 -3.25
N PRO A 356 2.68 -1.98 -4.40
CA PRO A 356 1.81 -3.13 -4.47
C PRO A 356 2.60 -4.43 -4.36
N ASP A 357 2.06 -5.37 -3.60
CA ASP A 357 2.62 -6.69 -3.41
C ASP A 357 1.62 -7.76 -3.87
N GLY A 358 1.25 -8.73 -3.04
CA GLY A 358 0.22 -9.69 -3.38
C GLY A 358 -1.14 -9.02 -3.59
N LEU A 359 -1.86 -9.43 -4.63
CA LEU A 359 -3.17 -8.88 -4.99
C LEU A 359 -4.18 -9.97 -5.34
N SER A 360 -5.46 -9.63 -5.24
CA SER A 360 -6.57 -10.49 -5.67
C SER A 360 -7.65 -9.69 -6.37
N LEU A 361 -8.24 -10.28 -7.40
CA LEU A 361 -9.38 -9.72 -8.10
C LEU A 361 -10.67 -10.13 -7.39
N ALA A 362 -11.52 -9.17 -7.05
CA ALA A 362 -12.86 -9.40 -6.54
C ALA A 362 -13.85 -9.69 -7.69
N ALA A 363 -14.99 -10.31 -7.38
CA ALA A 363 -15.99 -10.69 -8.38
C ALA A 363 -16.55 -9.51 -9.18
N ASP A 364 -16.54 -8.30 -8.63
CA ASP A 364 -16.97 -7.06 -9.28
C ASP A 364 -15.91 -6.40 -10.17
N GLY A 365 -14.73 -7.02 -10.31
CA GLY A 365 -13.62 -6.53 -11.12
C GLY A 365 -12.72 -5.50 -10.41
N THR A 366 -12.96 -5.23 -9.14
CA THR A 366 -12.06 -4.42 -8.29
C THR A 366 -10.91 -5.27 -7.76
N LEU A 367 -9.85 -4.63 -7.25
CA LEU A 367 -8.68 -5.30 -6.70
C LEU A 367 -8.53 -5.04 -5.21
N TRP A 368 -8.19 -6.08 -4.47
CA TRP A 368 -7.57 -5.99 -3.16
C TRP A 368 -6.06 -6.12 -3.31
N VAL A 369 -5.30 -5.15 -2.77
CA VAL A 369 -3.86 -5.04 -3.00
C VAL A 369 -3.15 -4.81 -1.68
N ALA A 370 -2.29 -5.72 -1.27
CA ALA A 370 -1.39 -5.51 -0.14
C ALA A 370 -0.34 -4.44 -0.50
N THR A 371 -0.10 -3.52 0.42
CA THR A 371 0.85 -2.40 0.24
C THR A 371 1.74 -2.29 1.48
N PRO A 372 2.86 -3.05 1.52
CA PRO A 372 3.70 -3.20 2.70
C PRO A 372 4.23 -1.87 3.24
N ASN A 373 4.71 -1.00 2.37
CA ASN A 373 5.34 0.26 2.79
C ASN A 373 4.39 1.27 3.45
N ILE A 374 3.07 1.10 3.31
CA ILE A 374 2.07 1.92 3.99
C ILE A 374 1.25 1.14 5.03
N ASN A 375 1.55 -0.15 5.25
CA ASN A 375 0.87 -1.05 6.20
C ASN A 375 -0.64 -1.11 6.01
N GLN A 376 -1.10 -1.22 4.76
CA GLN A 376 -2.51 -1.27 4.41
C GLN A 376 -2.77 -2.27 3.29
N VAL A 377 -4.00 -2.79 3.24
CA VAL A 377 -4.55 -3.36 2.02
C VAL A 377 -5.50 -2.34 1.41
N LEU A 378 -5.31 -2.03 0.13
CA LEU A 378 -6.13 -1.10 -0.62
C LEU A 378 -7.20 -1.85 -1.42
N HIS A 379 -8.42 -1.32 -1.42
CA HIS A 379 -9.47 -1.70 -2.35
C HIS A 379 -9.49 -0.72 -3.50
N LEU A 380 -9.24 -1.18 -4.72
CA LEU A 380 -8.98 -0.32 -5.88
C LEU A 380 -9.92 -0.65 -7.05
N ARG A 381 -10.32 0.40 -7.76
CA ARG A 381 -10.92 0.30 -9.10
C ARG A 381 -9.88 0.66 -10.17
N GLU A 382 -10.08 0.13 -11.39
CA GLU A 382 -9.27 0.53 -12.55
C GLU A 382 -9.24 2.06 -12.69
N GLY A 383 -8.05 2.61 -12.95
CA GLY A 383 -7.79 4.06 -12.91
C GLY A 383 -7.21 4.55 -11.58
N GLY A 384 -7.12 3.68 -10.55
CA GLY A 384 -6.45 3.97 -9.27
C GLY A 384 -7.35 4.65 -8.23
N GLU A 385 -8.68 4.65 -8.43
CA GLU A 385 -9.62 5.09 -7.40
C GLU A 385 -9.56 4.15 -6.19
N ILE A 386 -9.31 4.71 -5.00
CA ILE A 386 -9.31 3.96 -3.75
C ILE A 386 -10.73 3.95 -3.18
N LEU A 387 -11.34 2.77 -3.16
CA LEU A 387 -12.71 2.55 -2.66
C LEU A 387 -12.74 2.34 -1.15
N GLY A 388 -11.66 1.75 -0.60
CA GLY A 388 -11.55 1.46 0.83
C GLY A 388 -10.12 1.10 1.23
N ARG A 389 -9.91 1.02 2.54
CA ARG A 389 -8.62 0.71 3.16
C ARG A 389 -8.79 -0.24 4.32
N ILE A 390 -7.90 -1.19 4.44
CA ILE A 390 -7.81 -2.08 5.60
C ILE A 390 -6.47 -1.79 6.30
N PHE A 391 -6.54 -1.40 7.57
CA PHE A 391 -5.38 -1.26 8.43
C PHE A 391 -5.08 -2.60 9.08
N THR A 392 -3.89 -3.11 8.85
CA THR A 392 -3.43 -4.42 9.31
C THR A 392 -2.64 -4.33 10.61
N ARG A 393 -2.59 -5.40 11.37
CA ARG A 393 -1.76 -5.48 12.58
C ARG A 393 -0.29 -5.64 12.25
N GLY A 394 0.03 -6.54 11.31
CA GLY A 394 1.35 -6.69 10.71
C GLY A 394 1.49 -5.90 9.43
N THR A 395 2.68 -5.87 8.83
CA THR A 395 2.90 -5.40 7.46
C THR A 395 2.27 -6.41 6.50
N PRO A 396 1.27 -6.02 5.67
CA PRO A 396 0.61 -6.95 4.76
C PRO A 396 1.48 -7.20 3.53
N TYR A 397 1.63 -8.45 3.13
CA TYR A 397 2.38 -8.84 1.93
C TYR A 397 1.47 -9.40 0.84
N ALA A 398 0.40 -10.15 1.21
CA ALA A 398 -0.58 -10.59 0.23
C ALA A 398 -1.99 -10.69 0.83
N CYS A 399 -2.98 -10.81 -0.03
CA CYS A 399 -4.37 -10.96 0.41
C CYS A 399 -5.19 -11.77 -0.61
N THR A 400 -6.24 -12.42 -0.12
CA THR A 400 -7.21 -13.15 -0.95
C THR A 400 -8.59 -13.12 -0.33
N PRO A 401 -9.68 -12.88 -1.12
CA PRO A 401 -11.04 -13.05 -0.63
C PRO A 401 -11.32 -14.51 -0.29
N GLY A 402 -12.07 -14.74 0.78
CA GLY A 402 -12.54 -16.07 1.18
C GLY A 402 -13.63 -16.59 0.24
N GLN A 403 -13.57 -17.86 -0.09
CA GLN A 403 -14.57 -18.49 -0.96
C GLN A 403 -15.57 -19.34 -0.15
N PRO A 404 -16.83 -19.53 -0.64
CA PRO A 404 -17.32 -19.10 -1.98
C PRO A 404 -17.98 -17.72 -2.03
N ASP A 405 -18.20 -17.05 -0.88
CA ASP A 405 -19.09 -15.88 -0.80
C ASP A 405 -18.38 -14.54 -0.78
N GLU A 406 -17.05 -14.54 -0.71
CA GLU A 406 -16.19 -13.33 -0.66
C GLU A 406 -16.64 -12.32 0.41
N THR A 407 -17.14 -12.80 1.55
CA THR A 407 -17.56 -11.92 2.66
C THR A 407 -16.40 -11.49 3.56
N GLN A 408 -15.28 -12.19 3.46
CA GLN A 408 -14.09 -11.98 4.26
C GLN A 408 -12.85 -11.87 3.38
N LEU A 409 -11.89 -11.08 3.81
CA LEU A 409 -10.55 -11.01 3.22
C LEU A 409 -9.54 -11.61 4.18
N TYR A 410 -8.75 -12.54 3.69
CA TYR A 410 -7.61 -13.13 4.39
C TYR A 410 -6.33 -12.43 3.93
N ILE A 411 -5.49 -12.07 4.89
CA ILE A 411 -4.29 -11.26 4.66
C ILE A 411 -3.11 -11.96 5.31
N THR A 412 -2.05 -12.19 4.56
CA THR A 412 -0.76 -12.62 5.10
C THR A 412 0.05 -11.40 5.49
N SER A 413 0.59 -11.40 6.70
CA SER A 413 1.36 -10.28 7.23
C SER A 413 2.51 -10.74 8.13
N ALA A 414 3.53 -9.90 8.29
CA ALA A 414 4.64 -10.10 9.22
C ALA A 414 5.17 -8.74 9.70
N GLU A 415 6.01 -8.71 10.73
CA GLU A 415 6.67 -7.46 11.14
C GLU A 415 7.89 -7.12 10.27
N THR A 416 8.48 -8.12 9.64
CA THR A 416 9.71 -8.00 8.84
C THR A 416 9.74 -9.03 7.72
N ASP A 417 10.41 -8.69 6.63
CA ASP A 417 10.76 -9.57 5.51
C ASP A 417 12.23 -10.06 5.58
N ASP A 418 13.00 -9.56 6.55
CA ASP A 418 14.35 -10.05 6.79
C ASP A 418 14.33 -11.49 7.29
N PRO A 419 15.04 -12.44 6.64
CA PRO A 419 14.96 -13.85 6.97
C PRO A 419 15.44 -14.20 8.40
N ASP A 420 16.43 -13.50 8.94
CA ASP A 420 17.00 -13.80 10.25
C ASP A 420 16.12 -13.24 11.36
N GLU A 421 15.59 -12.02 11.16
CA GLU A 421 14.59 -11.43 12.06
C GLU A 421 13.29 -12.24 12.06
N ALA A 422 12.78 -12.65 10.89
CA ALA A 422 11.55 -13.41 10.76
C ALA A 422 11.62 -14.76 11.49
N ARG A 423 12.78 -15.47 11.37
CA ARG A 423 13.01 -16.73 12.12
C ARG A 423 13.04 -16.51 13.63
N SER A 424 13.58 -15.39 14.08
CA SER A 424 13.68 -15.03 15.50
C SER A 424 12.33 -14.59 16.07
N LEU A 425 11.65 -13.68 15.37
CA LEU A 425 10.40 -13.06 15.84
C LEU A 425 9.19 -13.96 15.69
N LYS A 426 9.14 -14.78 14.62
CA LYS A 426 7.95 -15.57 14.22
C LYS A 426 6.68 -14.72 14.26
N SER A 427 6.78 -13.54 13.66
CA SER A 427 5.74 -12.52 13.69
C SER A 427 4.72 -12.66 12.56
N GLY A 428 4.91 -13.67 11.70
CA GLY A 428 4.01 -13.97 10.59
C GLY A 428 2.62 -14.36 11.07
N ARG A 429 1.59 -13.83 10.38
CA ARG A 429 0.18 -13.97 10.74
C ARG A 429 -0.69 -14.19 9.51
N ILE A 430 -1.80 -14.90 9.74
CA ILE A 430 -2.99 -14.81 8.89
C ILE A 430 -3.97 -13.87 9.61
N GLU A 431 -4.29 -12.77 8.98
CA GLU A 431 -5.26 -11.79 9.46
C GLU A 431 -6.55 -11.87 8.65
N ILE A 432 -7.66 -11.42 9.24
CA ILE A 432 -8.99 -11.49 8.62
C ILE A 432 -9.78 -10.23 8.89
N THR A 433 -10.62 -9.83 7.93
CA THR A 433 -11.63 -8.77 8.10
C THR A 433 -12.84 -9.03 7.23
N GLY A 434 -14.01 -8.54 7.65
CA GLY A 434 -15.20 -8.54 6.81
C GLY A 434 -15.08 -7.47 5.71
N ILE A 435 -15.51 -7.78 4.48
CA ILE A 435 -15.40 -6.88 3.32
C ILE A 435 -16.75 -6.60 2.63
N ARG A 436 -17.85 -7.02 3.26
CA ARG A 436 -19.23 -6.71 2.88
C ARG A 436 -19.97 -5.98 3.99
#